data_7010e94182c323c8684880ae4c04cace
#
_entry.id   7010e94182c323c8684880ae4c04cace
#
_cell.length_a   1.000
_cell.length_b   1.000
_cell.length_c   1.000
_cell.angle_alpha   90.00
_cell.angle_beta   90.00
_cell.angle_gamma   90.00
#
_symmetry.space_group_name_H-M   'P 1'
#
loop_
_entity.id
_entity.type
_entity.pdbx_description
1 polymer ?
#
loop_
_entity_poly.entity_id
_entity_poly.type
_entity_poly.pdbx_seq_one_letter_code
_entity_poly.pdbx_strand_id
1 'polypeptide(L)'
;MGITSVTSACAPVSSSALGGNLYWIALTNRMKTTLAVPARVALVLAVLLCAAACGGSEPSTTPTPPTAPFSATDLREGTGTAATQGRTVTVSYTGWLFDPSRAESKGTQFDSQASFTFQLGVGRVIPGWEQGIPGMKVGGQRRLTIPPNLGYGSQMVGSIPPNSTLVFDVMLLNVG
;
A
#
# COMPACT_ATOMS: atom_id res chain seq x y z
N MET A 1 -26.05 -47.17 -18.35
CA MET A 1 -26.86 -46.94 -17.15
C MET A 1 -26.12 -45.91 -16.32
N GLY A 2 -26.50 -44.74 -16.10
CA GLY A 2 -27.64 -43.85 -16.09
C GLY A 2 -27.05 -42.54 -15.57
N ILE A 3 -27.09 -41.57 -16.28
CA ILE A 3 -27.76 -40.27 -16.32
C ILE A 3 -28.22 -39.78 -14.92
N THR A 4 -27.73 -38.64 -14.49
CA THR A 4 -28.57 -37.50 -14.07
C THR A 4 -27.78 -36.22 -13.96
N SER A 5 -28.03 -35.29 -14.87
CA SER A 5 -27.73 -33.87 -14.84
C SER A 5 -28.73 -33.19 -13.88
N VAL A 6 -28.23 -32.24 -13.08
CA VAL A 6 -29.08 -31.27 -12.39
C VAL A 6 -28.65 -29.86 -12.79
N THR A 7 -29.38 -29.34 -13.72
CA THR A 7 -29.41 -27.93 -14.12
C THR A 7 -30.26 -27.17 -13.08
N SER A 8 -29.70 -26.21 -12.38
CA SER A 8 -30.50 -25.25 -11.61
C SER A 8 -30.29 -23.87 -12.20
N ALA A 9 -31.29 -23.44 -12.93
CA ALA A 9 -31.44 -22.09 -13.44
C ALA A 9 -31.96 -21.19 -12.32
N CYS A 10 -31.29 -20.07 -12.09
CA CYS A 10 -31.81 -19.00 -11.25
C CYS A 10 -32.19 -17.83 -12.17
N ALA A 11 -33.46 -17.51 -12.20
CA ALA A 11 -34.08 -16.47 -13.01
C ALA A 11 -33.86 -15.06 -12.38
N PRO A 12 -33.95 -14.00 -13.21
CA PRO A 12 -33.79 -12.63 -12.72
C PRO A 12 -35.08 -12.09 -12.11
N VAL A 13 -34.97 -11.42 -10.98
CA VAL A 13 -36.08 -10.69 -10.37
C VAL A 13 -36.14 -9.30 -10.99
N SER A 14 -37.23 -9.14 -11.78
CA SER A 14 -37.70 -7.86 -12.29
C SER A 14 -38.34 -7.06 -11.15
N SER A 15 -37.84 -5.87 -10.87
CA SER A 15 -38.48 -4.89 -10.01
C SER A 15 -39.18 -3.86 -10.87
N SER A 16 -40.49 -3.94 -10.95
CA SER A 16 -41.33 -2.90 -11.55
C SER A 16 -41.71 -1.85 -10.51
N ALA A 17 -41.53 -0.64 -10.97
CA ALA A 17 -41.87 0.62 -10.35
C ALA A 17 -43.37 0.83 -10.06
N LEU A 18 -43.63 1.95 -9.43
CA LEU A 18 -44.81 2.83 -9.40
C LEU A 18 -45.51 2.86 -8.05
N GLY A 19 -45.56 4.04 -7.55
CA GLY A 19 -46.59 4.41 -6.60
C GLY A 19 -46.15 5.39 -5.52
N GLY A 20 -46.36 6.65 -5.81
CA GLY A 20 -47.27 7.45 -5.08
C GLY A 20 -46.63 8.52 -4.19
N ASN A 21 -46.30 9.57 -4.85
CA ASN A 21 -45.93 10.87 -4.27
C ASN A 21 -47.21 11.68 -4.03
N LEU A 22 -47.78 11.68 -2.84
CA LEU A 22 -48.94 12.53 -2.49
C LEU A 22 -49.05 12.85 -0.98
N TYR A 23 -47.99 13.18 -0.27
CA TYR A 23 -48.12 13.66 1.12
C TYR A 23 -47.27 14.93 1.46
N TRP A 24 -46.94 15.76 0.48
CA TRP A 24 -46.21 17.01 0.74
C TRP A 24 -46.99 18.29 0.49
N ILE A 25 -48.34 18.25 0.47
CA ILE A 25 -49.18 19.46 0.36
C ILE A 25 -50.16 19.47 1.52
N ALA A 26 -49.77 19.78 2.69
CA ALA A 26 -50.65 20.30 3.76
C ALA A 26 -49.88 20.53 5.05
N LEU A 27 -48.98 21.51 5.11
CA LEU A 27 -48.49 22.10 6.37
C LEU A 27 -47.82 23.47 6.14
N THR A 28 -48.35 24.25 5.20
CA THR A 28 -47.98 25.68 5.11
C THR A 28 -49.22 26.52 5.40
N ASN A 29 -49.61 26.57 6.64
CA ASN A 29 -50.39 27.69 7.12
C ASN A 29 -50.63 27.56 8.63
N ARG A 30 -49.79 28.14 9.44
CA ARG A 30 -50.08 28.76 10.75
C ARG A 30 -48.79 28.90 11.53
N MET A 31 -48.21 30.09 11.48
CA MET A 31 -47.81 30.84 12.65
C MET A 31 -47.11 32.13 12.21
N LYS A 32 -47.94 33.10 11.84
CA LYS A 32 -47.51 34.50 11.87
C LYS A 32 -47.48 34.93 13.34
N THR A 33 -46.43 34.64 14.03
CA THR A 33 -46.09 35.30 15.28
C THR A 33 -44.97 36.28 15.01
N THR A 34 -45.33 37.50 14.77
CA THR A 34 -44.44 38.65 14.71
C THR A 34 -43.85 38.88 16.08
N LEU A 35 -42.71 38.26 16.40
CA LEU A 35 -41.86 38.74 17.48
C LEU A 35 -40.98 39.82 16.90
N ALA A 36 -41.34 41.07 17.17
CA ALA A 36 -40.48 42.20 16.95
C ALA A 36 -39.28 42.11 17.90
N VAL A 37 -38.16 41.56 17.45
CA VAL A 37 -36.89 41.60 18.17
C VAL A 37 -36.30 42.99 17.94
N PRO A 38 -36.04 43.80 18.99
CA PRO A 38 -35.47 45.12 18.82
C PRO A 38 -34.07 45.01 18.22
N ALA A 39 -33.79 45.83 17.21
CA ALA A 39 -32.59 45.82 16.37
C ALA A 39 -31.25 45.83 17.14
N ARG A 40 -31.28 46.11 18.42
CA ARG A 40 -30.08 46.02 19.30
C ARG A 40 -29.70 44.65 19.79
N VAL A 41 -30.65 43.69 19.79
CA VAL A 41 -30.39 42.31 20.23
C VAL A 41 -29.86 41.48 19.04
N ALA A 42 -30.27 41.80 17.81
CA ALA A 42 -29.77 41.13 16.59
C ALA A 42 -28.28 41.40 16.33
N LEU A 43 -27.77 42.59 16.73
CA LEU A 43 -26.36 42.92 16.54
C LEU A 43 -25.41 42.18 17.48
N VAL A 44 -25.87 41.85 18.71
CA VAL A 44 -25.06 41.13 19.69
C VAL A 44 -24.98 39.62 19.35
N LEU A 45 -26.06 39.05 18.80
CA LEU A 45 -26.04 37.64 18.38
C LEU A 45 -25.18 37.42 17.12
N ALA A 46 -25.08 38.41 16.23
CA ALA A 46 -24.24 38.31 15.02
C ALA A 46 -22.73 38.35 15.34
N VAL A 47 -22.32 39.00 16.44
CA VAL A 47 -20.92 39.05 16.86
C VAL A 47 -20.48 37.79 17.60
N LEU A 48 -21.40 37.05 18.24
CA LEU A 48 -21.06 35.79 18.92
C LEU A 48 -20.96 34.60 17.97
N LEU A 49 -21.50 34.66 16.73
CA LEU A 49 -21.40 33.56 15.76
C LEU A 49 -20.13 33.60 14.93
N CYS A 50 -19.37 34.68 14.93
CA CYS A 50 -18.10 34.78 14.17
C CYS A 50 -16.86 34.23 14.87
N ALA A 51 -16.98 33.79 16.14
CA ALA A 51 -15.83 33.31 16.90
C ALA A 51 -15.61 31.78 16.85
N ALA A 52 -16.42 31.01 16.09
CA ALA A 52 -16.33 29.57 16.00
C ALA A 52 -15.73 29.05 14.66
N ALA A 53 -15.16 29.95 13.84
CA ALA A 53 -14.38 29.55 12.64
C ALA A 53 -12.88 29.52 12.96
N CYS A 54 -12.49 28.91 14.08
CA CYS A 54 -11.11 28.44 14.24
C CYS A 54 -10.97 27.18 13.39
N GLY A 55 -10.33 27.37 12.23
CA GLY A 55 -9.95 26.28 11.35
C GLY A 55 -9.16 25.25 12.11
N GLY A 56 -9.77 24.11 12.40
CA GLY A 56 -9.06 22.91 12.77
C GLY A 56 -8.22 22.52 11.56
N SER A 57 -6.92 22.79 11.60
CA SER A 57 -5.95 22.14 10.72
C SER A 57 -6.03 20.66 11.05
N GLU A 58 -6.75 19.89 10.28
CA GLU A 58 -6.66 18.44 10.35
C GLU A 58 -5.20 18.07 10.15
N PRO A 59 -4.57 17.28 11.03
CA PRO A 59 -3.23 16.80 10.78
C PRO A 59 -3.29 16.02 9.48
N SER A 60 -2.55 16.47 8.46
CA SER A 60 -2.37 15.73 7.22
C SER A 60 -1.71 14.41 7.58
N THR A 61 -2.52 13.38 7.80
CA THR A 61 -2.04 12.01 7.95
C THR A 61 -1.56 11.55 6.59
N THR A 62 -0.29 11.83 6.30
CA THR A 62 0.39 11.17 5.20
C THR A 62 0.27 9.66 5.45
N PRO A 63 -0.33 8.88 4.56
CA PRO A 63 -0.50 7.45 4.81
C PRO A 63 0.89 6.82 5.00
N THR A 64 1.10 6.22 6.17
CA THR A 64 2.33 5.47 6.45
C THR A 64 2.38 4.28 5.49
N PRO A 65 3.49 4.08 4.76
CA PRO A 65 3.64 2.93 3.89
C PRO A 65 3.43 1.61 4.65
N PRO A 66 2.83 0.58 4.03
CA PRO A 66 2.66 -0.71 4.67
C PRO A 66 4.01 -1.34 4.99
N THR A 67 4.12 -1.98 6.17
CA THR A 67 5.36 -2.60 6.63
C THR A 67 5.22 -4.12 6.74
N ALA A 68 6.33 -4.82 6.52
CA ALA A 68 6.46 -6.26 6.74
C ALA A 68 7.82 -6.56 7.38
N PRO A 69 7.94 -7.65 8.17
CA PRO A 69 9.21 -8.08 8.73
C PRO A 69 10.17 -8.53 7.62
N PHE A 70 11.48 -8.57 7.96
CA PHE A 70 12.47 -9.16 7.06
C PHE A 70 12.17 -10.63 6.80
N SER A 71 12.19 -11.01 5.52
CA SER A 71 12.13 -12.41 5.10
C SER A 71 13.00 -12.66 3.88
N ALA A 72 13.54 -13.88 3.80
CA ALA A 72 14.29 -14.39 2.67
C ALA A 72 13.74 -15.77 2.31
N THR A 73 13.12 -15.88 1.13
CA THR A 73 12.44 -17.09 0.68
C THR A 73 13.04 -17.54 -0.65
N ASP A 74 13.55 -18.75 -0.71
CA ASP A 74 14.04 -19.33 -1.95
C ASP A 74 12.87 -19.67 -2.87
N LEU A 75 12.82 -19.01 -4.03
CA LEU A 75 11.87 -19.29 -5.10
C LEU A 75 12.38 -20.45 -5.95
N ARG A 76 13.69 -20.58 -6.06
CA ARG A 76 14.39 -21.66 -6.73
C ARG A 76 15.78 -21.84 -6.10
N GLU A 77 16.14 -23.06 -5.73
CA GLU A 77 17.50 -23.37 -5.31
C GLU A 77 18.45 -23.41 -6.51
N GLY A 78 19.66 -22.87 -6.32
CA GLY A 78 20.76 -23.01 -7.25
C GLY A 78 21.57 -24.27 -6.96
N THR A 79 22.38 -24.68 -7.94
CA THR A 79 23.26 -25.86 -7.83
C THR A 79 24.73 -25.49 -7.87
N GLY A 80 25.06 -24.23 -8.15
CA GLY A 80 26.46 -23.77 -8.26
C GLY A 80 27.09 -23.37 -6.93
N THR A 81 28.16 -22.59 -7.00
CA THR A 81 28.92 -22.08 -5.85
C THR A 81 28.03 -21.23 -4.95
N ALA A 82 28.15 -21.42 -3.63
CA ALA A 82 27.41 -20.63 -2.65
C ALA A 82 28.04 -19.25 -2.44
N ALA A 83 27.20 -18.22 -2.31
CA ALA A 83 27.61 -16.88 -1.93
C ALA A 83 27.98 -16.85 -0.45
N THR A 84 29.20 -16.40 -0.16
CA THR A 84 29.71 -16.25 1.20
C THR A 84 30.26 -14.84 1.43
N GLN A 85 30.35 -14.45 2.69
CA GLN A 85 30.93 -13.16 3.07
C GLN A 85 32.34 -12.99 2.48
N GLY A 86 32.66 -11.75 2.04
CA GLY A 86 33.94 -11.41 1.42
C GLY A 86 34.05 -11.74 -0.07
N ARG A 87 33.15 -12.52 -0.64
CA ARG A 87 33.18 -12.88 -2.08
C ARG A 87 32.50 -11.80 -2.92
N THR A 88 32.95 -11.68 -4.14
CA THR A 88 32.28 -10.86 -5.16
C THR A 88 31.17 -11.66 -5.78
N VAL A 89 29.96 -11.12 -5.79
CA VAL A 89 28.80 -11.76 -6.40
C VAL A 89 28.26 -10.93 -7.55
N THR A 90 27.74 -11.60 -8.57
CA THR A 90 26.98 -10.97 -9.65
C THR A 90 25.55 -11.50 -9.58
N VAL A 91 24.58 -10.58 -9.54
CA VAL A 91 23.16 -10.89 -9.46
C VAL A 91 22.38 -10.19 -10.57
N SER A 92 21.25 -10.76 -10.96
CA SER A 92 20.17 -10.01 -11.58
C SER A 92 19.08 -9.79 -10.55
N TYR A 93 18.38 -8.65 -10.60
CA TYR A 93 17.31 -8.38 -9.68
C TYR A 93 16.22 -7.50 -10.27
N THR A 94 15.06 -7.55 -9.62
CA THR A 94 13.98 -6.58 -9.77
C THR A 94 13.47 -6.21 -8.38
N GLY A 95 13.23 -4.92 -8.16
CA GLY A 95 12.77 -4.37 -6.88
C GLY A 95 11.41 -3.68 -7.00
N TRP A 96 10.54 -3.94 -6.03
CA TRP A 96 9.20 -3.35 -5.91
C TRP A 96 8.98 -2.78 -4.51
N LEU A 97 8.12 -1.76 -4.42
CA LEU A 97 7.55 -1.34 -3.15
C LEU A 97 6.62 -2.46 -2.64
N PHE A 98 6.64 -2.71 -1.35
CA PHE A 98 5.76 -3.69 -0.73
C PHE A 98 4.31 -3.21 -0.77
N ASP A 99 3.40 -4.03 -1.29
CA ASP A 99 1.96 -3.78 -1.32
C ASP A 99 1.21 -5.08 -0.99
N PRO A 100 0.68 -5.22 0.23
CA PRO A 100 0.02 -6.45 0.66
C PRO A 100 -1.29 -6.73 -0.09
N SER A 101 -1.83 -5.75 -0.81
CA SER A 101 -3.04 -5.92 -1.61
C SER A 101 -2.77 -6.56 -2.98
N ARG A 102 -1.50 -6.65 -3.38
CA ARG A 102 -1.10 -7.20 -4.68
C ARG A 102 -0.57 -8.62 -4.57
N ALA A 103 -0.63 -9.32 -5.71
CA ALA A 103 -0.03 -10.65 -5.81
C ALA A 103 1.46 -10.61 -5.43
N GLU A 104 1.90 -11.57 -4.62
CA GLU A 104 3.27 -11.69 -4.12
C GLU A 104 3.76 -10.44 -3.36
N SER A 105 2.83 -9.58 -2.91
CA SER A 105 3.08 -8.29 -2.25
C SER A 105 3.94 -7.32 -3.07
N LYS A 106 3.94 -7.44 -4.39
CA LYS A 106 4.69 -6.61 -5.34
C LYS A 106 3.86 -5.42 -5.80
N GLY A 107 4.15 -4.26 -5.28
CA GLY A 107 3.57 -2.99 -5.69
C GLY A 107 4.25 -2.39 -6.93
N THR A 108 4.54 -1.09 -6.87
CA THR A 108 5.23 -0.38 -7.95
C THR A 108 6.68 -0.81 -8.04
N GLN A 109 7.11 -1.21 -9.24
CA GLN A 109 8.52 -1.48 -9.51
C GLN A 109 9.31 -0.17 -9.48
N PHE A 110 10.46 -0.14 -8.80
CA PHE A 110 11.30 1.04 -8.71
C PHE A 110 12.67 0.85 -9.35
N ASP A 111 13.16 -0.40 -9.47
CA ASP A 111 14.47 -0.68 -10.05
C ASP A 111 14.56 -2.09 -10.62
N SER A 112 15.48 -2.32 -11.57
CA SER A 112 15.73 -3.62 -12.16
C SER A 112 17.07 -3.61 -12.88
N GLN A 113 17.91 -4.62 -12.65
CA GLN A 113 19.17 -4.80 -13.38
C GLN A 113 19.39 -6.26 -13.75
N ALA A 114 19.84 -6.47 -14.98
CA ALA A 114 20.16 -7.80 -15.48
C ALA A 114 21.52 -8.33 -14.97
N SER A 115 22.43 -7.43 -14.56
CA SER A 115 23.75 -7.79 -14.03
C SER A 115 24.26 -6.67 -13.13
N PHE A 116 24.36 -6.97 -11.84
CA PHE A 116 24.89 -6.07 -10.82
C PHE A 116 25.96 -6.83 -10.01
N THR A 117 27.18 -6.29 -9.95
CA THR A 117 28.30 -6.94 -9.28
C THR A 117 28.74 -6.13 -8.06
N PHE A 118 28.87 -6.80 -6.92
CA PHE A 118 29.34 -6.19 -5.67
C PHE A 118 29.99 -7.23 -4.76
N GLN A 119 30.74 -6.77 -3.77
CA GLN A 119 31.35 -7.62 -2.75
C GLN A 119 30.44 -7.70 -1.52
N LEU A 120 30.15 -8.93 -1.06
CA LEU A 120 29.37 -9.20 0.14
C LEU A 120 30.14 -8.89 1.42
N GLY A 121 29.47 -8.35 2.44
CA GLY A 121 30.00 -8.15 3.77
C GLY A 121 30.85 -6.88 3.96
N VAL A 122 30.83 -5.96 2.99
CA VAL A 122 31.60 -4.71 3.05
C VAL A 122 30.71 -3.45 3.06
N GLY A 123 29.40 -3.61 3.22
CA GLY A 123 28.45 -2.50 3.32
C GLY A 123 28.24 -1.73 1.99
N ARG A 124 28.47 -2.38 0.85
CA ARG A 124 28.27 -1.78 -0.48
C ARG A 124 26.80 -1.77 -0.92
N VAL A 125 25.97 -2.57 -0.27
CA VAL A 125 24.54 -2.72 -0.54
C VAL A 125 23.75 -2.53 0.76
N ILE A 126 22.44 -2.40 0.65
CA ILE A 126 21.57 -2.25 1.83
C ILE A 126 21.68 -3.45 2.77
N PRO A 127 21.53 -3.25 4.10
CA PRO A 127 21.70 -4.33 5.09
C PRO A 127 20.84 -5.55 4.83
N GLY A 128 19.65 -5.39 4.25
CA GLY A 128 18.79 -6.52 3.89
C GLY A 128 19.39 -7.44 2.84
N TRP A 129 20.21 -6.93 1.91
CA TRP A 129 20.94 -7.76 0.94
C TRP A 129 22.14 -8.44 1.58
N GLU A 130 22.85 -7.74 2.46
CA GLU A 130 23.99 -8.30 3.21
C GLU A 130 23.56 -9.50 4.08
N GLN A 131 22.32 -9.51 4.55
CA GLN A 131 21.74 -10.60 5.35
C GLN A 131 21.09 -11.67 4.47
N GLY A 132 20.46 -11.28 3.38
CA GLY A 132 19.58 -12.16 2.61
C GLY A 132 20.27 -12.94 1.48
N ILE A 133 21.37 -12.45 0.93
CA ILE A 133 22.07 -13.10 -0.20
C ILE A 133 23.04 -14.21 0.22
N PRO A 134 23.74 -14.12 1.35
CA PRO A 134 24.60 -15.20 1.79
C PRO A 134 23.85 -16.55 1.85
N GLY A 135 24.55 -17.62 1.44
CA GLY A 135 23.98 -18.96 1.34
C GLY A 135 23.22 -19.26 0.05
N MET A 136 22.89 -18.25 -0.78
CA MET A 136 22.37 -18.53 -2.12
C MET A 136 23.43 -19.24 -2.97
N LYS A 137 23.00 -20.18 -3.82
CA LYS A 137 23.86 -20.85 -4.79
C LYS A 137 23.65 -20.27 -6.19
N VAL A 138 24.69 -20.24 -6.98
CA VAL A 138 24.61 -19.80 -8.39
C VAL A 138 23.50 -20.56 -9.12
N GLY A 139 22.71 -19.82 -9.88
CA GLY A 139 21.49 -20.30 -10.54
C GLY A 139 20.24 -20.26 -9.67
N GLY A 140 20.37 -19.97 -8.37
CA GLY A 140 19.25 -19.81 -7.46
C GLY A 140 18.55 -18.45 -7.58
N GLN A 141 17.30 -18.42 -7.16
CA GLN A 141 16.49 -17.21 -7.08
C GLN A 141 15.85 -17.11 -5.70
N ARG A 142 15.95 -15.95 -5.09
CA ARG A 142 15.45 -15.67 -3.74
C ARG A 142 14.64 -14.38 -3.72
N ARG A 143 13.52 -14.41 -3.02
CA ARG A 143 12.75 -13.22 -2.68
C ARG A 143 13.19 -12.69 -1.33
N LEU A 144 13.48 -11.40 -1.29
CA LEU A 144 13.80 -10.67 -0.06
C LEU A 144 12.70 -9.66 0.21
N THR A 145 12.07 -9.72 1.39
CA THR A 145 11.23 -8.64 1.91
C THR A 145 12.04 -7.89 2.94
N ILE A 146 12.25 -6.60 2.71
CA ILE A 146 13.22 -5.79 3.46
C ILE A 146 12.50 -4.63 4.11
N PRO A 147 12.36 -4.62 5.46
CA PRO A 147 11.78 -3.49 6.19
C PRO A 147 12.64 -2.24 6.07
N PRO A 148 12.10 -1.05 6.36
CA PRO A 148 12.80 0.22 6.20
C PRO A 148 14.17 0.29 6.90
N ASN A 149 14.28 -0.25 8.12
CA ASN A 149 15.52 -0.25 8.90
C ASN A 149 16.66 -1.10 8.31
N LEU A 150 16.35 -2.01 7.41
CA LEU A 150 17.32 -2.81 6.64
C LEU A 150 17.41 -2.37 5.17
N GLY A 151 16.61 -1.37 4.79
CA GLY A 151 16.59 -0.74 3.47
C GLY A 151 17.13 0.69 3.50
N TYR A 152 16.31 1.64 3.06
CA TYR A 152 16.68 3.06 2.97
C TYR A 152 16.18 3.91 4.16
N GLY A 153 15.48 3.32 5.12
CA GLY A 153 15.00 4.00 6.33
C GLY A 153 14.04 5.15 6.00
N SER A 154 14.25 6.28 6.68
CA SER A 154 13.47 7.51 6.49
C SER A 154 13.95 8.37 5.30
N GLN A 155 14.88 7.88 4.50
CA GLN A 155 15.40 8.60 3.32
C GLN A 155 14.51 8.35 2.11
N MET A 156 14.26 9.41 1.32
CA MET A 156 13.72 9.28 -0.02
C MET A 156 14.87 8.94 -0.98
N VAL A 157 14.73 7.85 -1.75
CA VAL A 157 15.75 7.44 -2.73
C VAL A 157 15.09 7.23 -4.09
N GLY A 158 15.33 8.14 -5.02
CA GLY A 158 14.68 8.14 -6.32
C GLY A 158 13.16 8.14 -6.19
N SER A 159 12.50 7.08 -6.66
CA SER A 159 11.05 6.89 -6.57
C SER A 159 10.59 6.14 -5.30
N ILE A 160 11.52 5.79 -4.40
CA ILE A 160 11.21 5.06 -3.17
C ILE A 160 10.87 6.07 -2.07
N PRO A 161 9.63 6.07 -1.54
CA PRO A 161 9.23 6.93 -0.44
C PRO A 161 9.96 6.60 0.87
N PRO A 162 10.05 7.56 1.81
CA PRO A 162 10.56 7.28 3.16
C PRO A 162 9.79 6.15 3.86
N ASN A 163 10.48 5.37 4.67
CA ASN A 163 9.91 4.28 5.47
C ASN A 163 9.20 3.19 4.64
N SER A 164 9.64 2.98 3.39
CA SER A 164 9.11 1.92 2.53
C SER A 164 9.71 0.57 2.86
N THR A 165 8.86 -0.45 2.92
CA THR A 165 9.28 -1.85 2.83
C THR A 165 9.49 -2.21 1.36
N LEU A 166 10.54 -2.96 1.08
CA LEU A 166 10.96 -3.32 -0.28
C LEU A 166 10.82 -4.82 -0.51
N VAL A 167 10.47 -5.20 -1.71
CA VAL A 167 10.46 -6.59 -2.17
C VAL A 167 11.43 -6.71 -3.34
N PHE A 168 12.37 -7.65 -3.26
CA PHE A 168 13.29 -7.95 -4.35
C PHE A 168 13.20 -9.41 -4.74
N ASP A 169 13.19 -9.70 -6.01
CA ASP A 169 13.53 -11.02 -6.54
C ASP A 169 14.95 -10.96 -7.07
N VAL A 170 15.83 -11.71 -6.46
CA VAL A 170 17.28 -11.73 -6.75
C VAL A 170 17.66 -13.11 -7.30
N MET A 171 18.33 -13.14 -8.43
CA MET A 171 18.93 -14.34 -9.00
C MET A 171 20.45 -14.22 -8.91
N LEU A 172 21.11 -15.21 -8.33
CA LEU A 172 22.55 -15.26 -8.25
C LEU A 172 23.14 -15.84 -9.54
N LEU A 173 23.89 -15.02 -10.27
CA LEU A 173 24.47 -15.37 -11.57
C LEU A 173 25.88 -15.93 -11.44
N ASN A 174 26.72 -15.34 -10.57
CA ASN A 174 28.11 -15.74 -10.39
C ASN A 174 28.61 -15.43 -9.00
N VAL A 175 29.64 -16.19 -8.55
CA VAL A 175 30.42 -15.95 -7.33
C VAL A 175 31.89 -16.02 -7.72
N GLY A 176 32.60 -14.86 -7.56
CA GLY A 176 34.01 -14.66 -7.86
C GLY A 176 34.91 -14.68 -6.62
#